data_fa34a41b31bba7d55b416dd8af747fa0
#
_entry.id   fa34a41b31bba7d55b416dd8af747fa0
#
_cell.length_a   1.000
_cell.length_b   1.000
_cell.length_c   1.000
_cell.angle_alpha   90.00
_cell.angle_beta   90.00
_cell.angle_gamma   90.00
#
_symmetry.space_group_name_H-M   'P 1'
#
loop_
_entity.id
_entity.type
_entity.pdbx_description
1 polymer ?
#
loop_
_entity_poly.entity_id
_entity_poly.type
_entity_poly.pdbx_seq_one_letter_code
_entity_poly.pdbx_strand_id
1 'polypeptide(L)'
;EQPAADEALAAGESLRESAAFDLVLSGVGAFPSTMRPRVLWIGATEGASELMAAAERLRAALEQRGFKLEERKFRPHLTLGRVRPQGEGGAKRALAVIPSGELARCTVRGACLMQSVLGGRSGATHTVVRMFPFR
;
A
#
# COMPACT_ATOMS: atom_id res chain seq x y z
N GLU A 1 12.83 -7.06 -18.63
CA GLU A 1 11.81 -7.62 -17.79
C GLU A 1 12.39 -8.55 -16.74
N GLN A 2 13.07 -9.65 -17.13
CA GLN A 2 13.75 -10.49 -16.14
C GLN A 2 14.85 -9.74 -15.37
N PRO A 3 15.73 -8.95 -16.03
CA PRO A 3 16.71 -8.15 -15.30
C PRO A 3 16.10 -7.14 -14.34
N ALA A 4 14.97 -6.52 -14.71
CA ALA A 4 14.27 -5.59 -13.82
C ALA A 4 13.68 -6.31 -12.61
N ALA A 5 13.16 -7.53 -12.80
CA ALA A 5 12.66 -8.35 -11.69
C ALA A 5 13.78 -8.75 -10.73
N ASP A 6 14.94 -9.13 -11.27
CA ASP A 6 16.11 -9.50 -10.45
C ASP A 6 16.60 -8.31 -9.62
N GLU A 7 16.65 -7.12 -10.22
CA GLU A 7 17.02 -5.90 -9.52
C GLU A 7 16.01 -5.52 -8.43
N ALA A 8 14.73 -5.72 -8.71
CA ALA A 8 13.68 -5.46 -7.71
C ALA A 8 13.79 -6.44 -6.53
N LEU A 9 14.09 -7.71 -6.80
CA LEU A 9 14.34 -8.72 -5.77
C LEU A 9 15.53 -8.34 -4.90
N ALA A 10 16.61 -7.91 -5.54
CA ALA A 10 17.82 -7.48 -4.81
C ALA A 10 17.54 -6.24 -3.95
N ALA A 11 16.76 -5.28 -4.46
CA ALA A 11 16.37 -4.10 -3.68
C ALA A 11 15.53 -4.49 -2.46
N GLY A 12 14.64 -5.48 -2.61
CA GLY A 12 13.79 -5.98 -1.52
C GLY A 12 14.59 -6.52 -0.33
N GLU A 13 15.79 -7.01 -0.56
CA GLU A 13 16.65 -7.51 0.53
C GLU A 13 16.98 -6.42 1.57
N SER A 14 16.94 -5.15 1.18
CA SER A 14 17.15 -4.03 2.10
C SER A 14 16.15 -4.00 3.24
N LEU A 15 14.98 -4.59 3.04
CA LEU A 15 13.91 -4.61 4.03
C LEU A 15 14.21 -5.50 5.23
N ARG A 16 15.19 -6.40 5.13
CA ARG A 16 15.62 -7.23 6.25
C ARG A 16 16.17 -6.44 7.43
N GLU A 17 16.59 -5.21 7.19
CA GLU A 17 17.06 -4.32 8.24
C GLU A 17 15.92 -3.66 9.01
N SER A 18 14.71 -3.71 8.49
CA SER A 18 13.53 -3.21 9.18
C SER A 18 13.09 -4.17 10.28
N ALA A 19 12.65 -3.64 11.40
CA ALA A 19 12.09 -4.45 12.47
C ALA A 19 10.59 -4.62 12.27
N ALA A 20 10.05 -5.75 12.71
CA ALA A 20 8.60 -5.95 12.74
C ALA A 20 7.94 -4.91 13.66
N PHE A 21 6.73 -4.50 13.34
CA PHE A 21 6.00 -3.48 14.10
C PHE A 21 4.50 -3.72 14.04
N ASP A 22 3.79 -3.19 15.04
CA ASP A 22 2.33 -3.21 15.04
C ASP A 22 1.79 -2.05 14.20
N LEU A 23 0.77 -2.34 13.40
CA LEU A 23 0.10 -1.39 12.54
C LEU A 23 -1.37 -1.30 12.94
N VAL A 24 -1.84 -0.10 13.20
CA VAL A 24 -3.25 0.18 13.47
C VAL A 24 -3.84 0.89 12.27
N LEU A 25 -4.89 0.32 11.71
CA LEU A 25 -5.67 0.93 10.64
C LEU A 25 -6.79 1.75 11.26
N SER A 26 -6.81 3.03 10.94
CA SER A 26 -7.72 3.99 11.53
C SER A 26 -7.89 5.20 10.60
N GLY A 27 -9.09 5.74 10.57
CA GLY A 27 -9.39 6.91 9.76
C GLY A 27 -9.59 6.57 8.29
N VAL A 28 -10.70 7.03 7.74
CA VAL A 28 -11.05 6.78 6.35
C VAL A 28 -10.97 8.06 5.54
N GLY A 29 -10.75 7.91 4.26
CA GLY A 29 -10.71 9.03 3.34
C GLY A 29 -10.90 8.54 1.93
N ALA A 30 -10.68 9.46 1.01
CA ALA A 30 -10.82 9.17 -0.41
C ALA A 30 -9.79 9.95 -1.22
N PHE A 31 -9.36 9.37 -2.32
CA PHE A 31 -8.58 10.06 -3.33
C PHE A 31 -9.48 10.36 -4.54
N PRO A 32 -9.37 11.49 -5.21
CA PRO A 32 -8.51 12.63 -4.87
C PRO A 32 -9.01 13.42 -3.66
N SER A 33 -10.29 13.32 -3.30
CA SER A 33 -10.86 13.99 -2.14
C SER A 33 -12.16 13.33 -1.71
N THR A 34 -12.64 13.64 -0.50
CA THR A 34 -13.95 13.15 -0.03
C THR A 34 -15.11 13.83 -0.75
N MET A 35 -14.88 14.98 -1.39
CA MET A 35 -15.89 15.67 -2.20
C MET A 35 -16.11 15.00 -3.55
N ARG A 36 -15.04 14.44 -4.13
CA ARG A 36 -15.09 13.71 -5.40
C ARG A 36 -14.34 12.38 -5.26
N PRO A 37 -14.90 11.44 -4.48
CA PRO A 37 -14.22 10.19 -4.20
C PRO A 37 -14.14 9.30 -5.43
N ARG A 38 -12.94 8.77 -5.69
CA ARG A 38 -12.68 7.75 -6.72
C ARG A 38 -12.13 6.48 -6.11
N VAL A 39 -11.37 6.60 -5.03
CA VAL A 39 -10.80 5.47 -4.29
C VAL A 39 -11.02 5.73 -2.82
N LEU A 40 -11.67 4.78 -2.14
CA LEU A 40 -11.87 4.84 -0.69
C LEU A 40 -10.75 4.08 0.00
N TRP A 41 -10.21 4.63 1.08
CA TRP A 41 -9.09 4.03 1.80
C TRP A 41 -9.22 4.18 3.32
N ILE A 42 -8.53 3.29 4.05
CA ILE A 42 -8.27 3.43 5.48
C ILE A 42 -6.82 3.83 5.64
N GLY A 43 -6.55 4.79 6.51
CA GLY A 43 -5.20 5.21 6.86
C GLY A 43 -4.60 4.38 7.97
N ALA A 44 -3.40 4.77 8.39
CA ALA A 44 -2.69 4.15 9.50
C ALA A 44 -2.36 5.21 10.55
N THR A 45 -2.41 4.82 11.81
CA THR A 45 -2.00 5.66 12.94
C THR A 45 -0.77 5.07 13.61
N GLU A 46 -0.92 4.13 14.54
CA GLU A 46 0.23 3.42 15.12
C GLU A 46 0.94 2.61 14.03
N GLY A 47 2.24 2.67 13.98
CA GLY A 47 3.04 1.98 12.97
C GLY A 47 3.18 2.70 11.63
N ALA A 48 2.50 3.83 11.45
CA ALA A 48 2.58 4.59 10.20
C ALA A 48 4.01 5.06 9.89
N SER A 49 4.74 5.56 10.89
CA SER A 49 6.11 6.02 10.71
C SER A 49 7.06 4.87 10.39
N GLU A 50 6.88 3.71 11.00
CA GLU A 50 7.67 2.50 10.72
C GLU A 50 7.42 2.02 9.29
N LEU A 51 6.16 2.05 8.85
CA LEU A 51 5.81 1.67 7.47
C LEU A 51 6.41 2.66 6.47
N MET A 52 6.38 3.95 6.77
CA MET A 52 7.00 4.98 5.94
C MET A 52 8.52 4.79 5.87
N ALA A 53 9.16 4.46 6.99
CA ALA A 53 10.59 4.21 7.03
C ALA A 53 10.98 2.99 6.18
N ALA A 54 10.20 1.90 6.25
CA ALA A 54 10.43 0.73 5.41
C ALA A 54 10.25 1.06 3.93
N ALA A 55 9.22 1.82 3.58
CA ALA A 55 8.97 2.26 2.21
C ALA A 55 10.12 3.12 1.68
N GLU A 56 10.65 4.02 2.49
CA GLU A 56 11.77 4.88 2.11
C GLU A 56 13.07 4.07 1.93
N ARG A 57 13.31 3.09 2.79
CA ARG A 57 14.44 2.17 2.64
C ARG A 57 14.38 1.43 1.31
N LEU A 58 13.21 0.89 0.98
CA LEU A 58 13.00 0.21 -0.29
C LEU A 58 13.16 1.16 -1.47
N ARG A 59 12.61 2.37 -1.36
CA ARG A 59 12.72 3.41 -2.37
C ARG A 59 14.18 3.71 -2.68
N ALA A 60 14.98 3.96 -1.66
CA ALA A 60 16.41 4.26 -1.82
C ALA A 60 17.14 3.11 -2.50
N ALA A 61 16.85 1.87 -2.11
CA ALA A 61 17.47 0.69 -2.72
C ALA A 61 17.10 0.53 -4.20
N LEU A 62 15.86 0.83 -4.56
CA LEU A 62 15.40 0.80 -5.95
C LEU A 62 16.06 1.90 -6.79
N GLU A 63 16.15 3.12 -6.25
CA GLU A 63 16.80 4.23 -6.95
C GLU A 63 18.28 3.95 -7.22
N GLN A 64 18.99 3.35 -6.27
CA GLN A 64 20.39 2.95 -6.44
C GLN A 64 20.56 1.92 -7.56
N ARG A 65 19.50 1.19 -7.90
CA ARG A 65 19.51 0.19 -8.97
C ARG A 65 18.93 0.72 -10.29
N GLY A 66 18.74 2.03 -10.39
CA GLY A 66 18.35 2.69 -11.62
C GLY A 66 16.85 2.78 -11.88
N PHE A 67 16.01 2.38 -10.92
CA PHE A 67 14.57 2.58 -11.06
C PHE A 67 14.23 4.04 -10.91
N LYS A 68 13.39 4.54 -11.81
CA LYS A 68 12.80 5.86 -11.70
C LYS A 68 11.47 5.71 -10.97
N LEU A 69 11.38 6.32 -9.80
CA LEU A 69 10.20 6.23 -8.96
C LEU A 69 9.42 7.54 -8.98
N GLU A 70 8.12 7.44 -8.68
CA GLU A 70 7.29 8.62 -8.56
C GLU A 70 7.80 9.51 -7.42
N GLU A 71 7.79 10.82 -7.64
CA GLU A 71 8.18 11.78 -6.61
C GLU A 71 7.15 11.90 -5.50
N ARG A 72 5.96 11.34 -5.71
CA ARG A 72 4.88 11.39 -4.73
C ARG A 72 5.30 10.72 -3.42
N LYS A 73 5.10 11.43 -2.33
CA LYS A 73 5.36 10.90 -0.99
C LYS A 73 4.44 9.72 -0.70
N PHE A 74 5.02 8.63 -0.19
CA PHE A 74 4.26 7.47 0.24
C PHE A 74 3.38 7.81 1.44
N ARG A 75 2.10 7.44 1.35
CA ARG A 75 1.13 7.58 2.45
C ARG A 75 0.59 6.20 2.79
N PRO A 76 0.83 5.70 4.01
CA PRO A 76 0.28 4.40 4.42
C PRO A 76 -1.24 4.40 4.32
N HIS A 77 -1.78 3.49 3.53
CA HIS A 77 -3.22 3.34 3.39
C HIS A 77 -3.57 1.95 2.85
N LEU A 78 -4.78 1.53 3.16
CA LEU A 78 -5.37 0.33 2.60
C LEU A 78 -6.57 0.75 1.75
N THR A 79 -6.54 0.43 0.47
CA THR A 79 -7.67 0.71 -0.42
C THR A 79 -8.83 -0.22 -0.08
N LEU A 80 -9.98 0.37 0.19
CA LEU A 80 -11.22 -0.38 0.46
C LEU A 80 -11.97 -0.70 -0.81
N GLY A 81 -11.92 0.19 -1.78
CA GLY A 81 -12.64 0.01 -3.02
C GLY A 81 -12.51 1.19 -3.95
N ARG A 82 -12.97 0.98 -5.17
CA ARG A 82 -13.00 2.02 -6.21
C ARG A 82 -14.44 2.42 -6.48
N VAL A 83 -14.66 3.71 -6.62
CA VAL A 83 -15.99 4.26 -6.85
C VAL A 83 -16.33 4.16 -8.34
N ARG A 84 -17.47 3.55 -8.64
CA ARG A 84 -17.96 3.46 -10.02
C ARG A 84 -18.44 4.84 -10.50
N PRO A 85 -18.49 5.08 -11.81
CA PRO A 85 -19.17 6.27 -12.32
C PRO A 85 -20.58 6.35 -11.72
N GLN A 86 -21.00 7.53 -11.30
CA GLN A 86 -22.30 7.77 -10.64
C GLN A 86 -22.44 7.16 -9.23
N GLY A 87 -21.36 6.54 -8.69
CA GLY A 87 -21.36 5.99 -7.34
C GLY A 87 -20.96 6.96 -6.24
N GLU A 88 -20.75 8.22 -6.57
CA GLU A 88 -20.19 9.23 -5.67
C GLU A 88 -21.01 9.45 -4.41
N GLY A 89 -22.34 9.53 -4.57
CA GLY A 89 -23.25 9.70 -3.42
C GLY A 89 -23.21 8.51 -2.47
N GLY A 90 -23.17 7.29 -3.00
CA GLY A 90 -23.04 6.07 -2.19
C GLY A 90 -21.72 6.02 -1.45
N ALA A 91 -20.62 6.41 -2.12
CA ALA A 91 -19.31 6.47 -1.50
C ALA A 91 -19.28 7.46 -0.33
N LYS A 92 -19.86 8.64 -0.51
CA LYS A 92 -19.95 9.65 0.56
C LYS A 92 -20.75 9.14 1.75
N ARG A 93 -21.86 8.45 1.51
CA ARG A 93 -22.65 7.84 2.58
C ARG A 93 -21.88 6.75 3.31
N ALA A 94 -21.13 5.92 2.57
CA ALA A 94 -20.31 4.88 3.16
C ALA A 94 -19.24 5.48 4.08
N LEU A 95 -18.55 6.53 3.65
CA LEU A 95 -17.54 7.21 4.47
C LEU A 95 -18.14 7.79 5.75
N ALA A 96 -19.38 8.27 5.68
CA ALA A 96 -20.03 8.89 6.83
C ALA A 96 -20.42 7.89 7.94
N VAL A 97 -20.61 6.62 7.60
CA VAL A 97 -21.05 5.59 8.57
C VAL A 97 -19.92 4.73 9.12
N ILE A 98 -18.71 4.82 8.56
CA ILE A 98 -17.57 4.07 9.09
C ILE A 98 -17.17 4.70 10.43
N PRO A 99 -17.03 3.89 11.49
CA PRO A 99 -16.66 4.41 12.80
C PRO A 99 -15.30 5.09 12.78
N SER A 100 -15.13 6.13 13.60
CA SER A 100 -13.84 6.72 13.90
C SER A 100 -13.07 5.81 14.87
N GLY A 101 -11.76 5.96 14.93
CA GLY A 101 -10.90 5.20 15.81
C GLY A 101 -10.33 3.94 15.15
N GLU A 102 -9.82 3.04 15.97
CA GLU A 102 -9.17 1.83 15.50
C GLU A 102 -10.19 0.90 14.82
N LEU A 103 -9.93 0.57 13.55
CA LEU A 103 -10.75 -0.34 12.76
C LEU A 103 -10.13 -1.73 12.67
N ALA A 104 -8.80 -1.81 12.66
CA ALA A 104 -8.07 -3.07 12.59
C ALA A 104 -6.66 -2.89 13.15
N ARG A 105 -6.08 -4.00 13.60
CA ARG A 105 -4.72 -4.04 14.11
C ARG A 105 -4.04 -5.31 13.60
N CYS A 106 -2.79 -5.19 13.17
CA CYS A 106 -1.99 -6.34 12.76
C CYS A 106 -0.51 -6.08 13.07
N THR A 107 0.29 -7.13 13.05
CA THR A 107 1.74 -7.02 13.12
C THR A 107 2.30 -7.15 11.71
N VAL A 108 3.06 -6.17 11.28
CA VAL A 108 3.75 -6.20 9.99
C VAL A 108 5.10 -6.88 10.20
N ARG A 109 5.29 -8.03 9.55
CA ARG A 109 6.49 -8.87 9.69
C ARG A 109 7.33 -8.95 8.44
N GLY A 110 6.91 -8.28 7.38
CA GLY A 110 7.61 -8.31 6.12
C GLY A 110 6.84 -7.63 5.01
N ALA A 111 7.41 -7.69 3.82
CA ALA A 111 6.79 -7.18 2.60
C ALA A 111 6.92 -8.22 1.49
N CYS A 112 6.05 -8.15 0.50
CA CYS A 112 6.05 -9.06 -0.63
C CYS A 112 6.26 -8.32 -1.93
N LEU A 113 7.05 -8.89 -2.81
CA LEU A 113 7.04 -8.52 -4.22
C LEU A 113 5.89 -9.29 -4.87
N MET A 114 4.98 -8.55 -5.49
CA MET A 114 3.80 -9.11 -6.14
C MET A 114 3.90 -8.98 -7.64
N GLN A 115 3.45 -9.99 -8.36
CA GLN A 115 3.20 -9.91 -9.78
C GLN A 115 1.71 -9.67 -10.00
N SER A 116 1.39 -8.67 -10.80
CA SER A 116 0.01 -8.36 -11.15
C SER A 116 -0.20 -8.59 -12.63
N VAL A 117 -1.17 -9.43 -12.96
CA VAL A 117 -1.57 -9.70 -14.34
C VAL A 117 -2.94 -9.08 -14.54
N LEU A 118 -3.01 -8.11 -15.45
CA LEU A 118 -4.25 -7.40 -15.77
C LEU A 118 -5.03 -8.18 -16.81
N GLY A 119 -6.35 -8.16 -16.70
CA GLY A 119 -7.26 -8.75 -17.68
C GLY A 119 -8.21 -9.76 -17.06
N GLY A 120 -9.13 -10.23 -17.91
CA GLY A 120 -10.17 -11.15 -17.50
C GLY A 120 -11.37 -10.47 -16.84
N ARG A 121 -12.40 -11.25 -16.54
CA ARG A 121 -13.65 -10.76 -15.95
C ARG A 121 -13.50 -10.31 -14.50
N SER A 122 -12.54 -10.85 -13.80
CA SER A 122 -12.31 -10.59 -12.37
C SER A 122 -11.32 -9.47 -12.13
N GLY A 123 -10.81 -8.81 -13.17
CA GLY A 123 -9.82 -7.75 -13.07
C GLY A 123 -8.40 -8.29 -12.98
N ALA A 124 -7.57 -7.74 -12.09
CA ALA A 124 -6.17 -8.12 -11.95
C ALA A 124 -6.02 -9.37 -11.07
N THR A 125 -5.08 -10.23 -11.44
CA THR A 125 -4.63 -11.36 -10.62
C THR A 125 -3.30 -11.00 -10.00
N HIS A 126 -3.18 -11.17 -8.69
CA HIS A 126 -1.98 -10.85 -7.93
C HIS A 126 -1.36 -12.13 -7.36
N THR A 127 -0.07 -12.32 -7.61
CA THR A 127 0.66 -13.49 -7.15
C THR A 127 1.89 -13.05 -6.39
N VAL A 128 2.15 -13.67 -5.23
CA VAL A 128 3.38 -13.41 -4.46
C VAL A 128 4.55 -14.01 -5.20
N VAL A 129 5.53 -13.17 -5.56
CA VAL A 129 6.78 -13.62 -6.17
C VAL A 129 7.77 -13.99 -5.07
N ARG A 130 7.89 -13.12 -4.06
CA ARG A 130 8.80 -13.36 -2.93
C ARG A 130 8.38 -12.54 -1.71
N MET A 131 8.56 -13.15 -0.55
CA MET A 131 8.38 -12.51 0.75
C MET A 131 9.75 -12.07 1.28
N PHE A 132 9.84 -10.83 1.76
CA PHE A 132 11.02 -10.28 2.42
C PHE A 132 10.68 -10.11 3.91
N PRO A 133 11.14 -11.01 4.78
CA PRO A 133 10.84 -10.90 6.20
C PRO A 133 11.63 -9.76 6.84
N PHE A 134 11.00 -9.08 7.78
CA PHE A 134 11.67 -8.12 8.67
C PHE A 134 12.33 -8.91 9.81
N ARG A 135 13.31 -8.30 10.45
CA ARG A 135 13.97 -8.92 11.59
C ARG A 135 13.11 -8.83 12.86
#